data_680199149860d3e02a7e5fdcc4e7145b
#
_entry.id   680199149860d3e02a7e5fdcc4e7145b
#
_cell.length_a   1.000
_cell.length_b   1.000
_cell.length_c   1.000
_cell.angle_alpha   90.00
_cell.angle_beta   90.00
_cell.angle_gamma   90.00
#
_symmetry.space_group_name_H-M   'P 1'
#
loop_
_entity.id
_entity.type
_entity.pdbx_description
1 polymer ?
#
loop_
_entity_poly.entity_id
_entity_poly.type
_entity_poly.pdbx_seq_one_letter_code
_entity_poly.pdbx_strand_id
1 'polypeptide(L)'
;MKPLMLHGHERAITQIKYNREGDLLFSSGKDQCPNVWYSLNGERLGTFDGHQGAVWSIDVNWETTRFMSGAADQYLRIWDCATGKEIGNIKANSSVRTCNFSYSGNMAVYSTDKQLGHQCEMMIIDVRNVDESLGSSEPILRIPFNESKVTSLLWGALDEIIITGHENGDISQWDLRNGKKLMAISDHSGSINDMQMNKDGTMFITASKDKTAKLFDSDSLMFLKCYKTERPVNSAAVSPIYDHVVLGGGQEAMDVTTTSTRTGKFDSRFFHLVFEEEFGRVKGHFGPINSVAFHPDGRSYSSGGEDGYVRIHNFDPSYFEFNFDFQ
;
A
#
# COMPACT_ATOMS: atom_id res chain seq x y z
N MET A 1 21.77 -2.78 -11.80
CA MET A 1 20.54 -1.95 -11.96
C MET A 1 20.84 -0.47 -11.72
N LYS A 2 20.51 0.41 -12.66
CA LYS A 2 20.57 1.87 -12.49
C LYS A 2 19.13 2.38 -12.32
N PRO A 3 18.73 2.95 -11.17
CA PRO A 3 17.36 3.40 -10.95
C PRO A 3 17.05 4.66 -11.75
N LEU A 4 15.81 4.76 -12.22
CA LEU A 4 15.21 6.03 -12.56
C LEU A 4 14.78 6.73 -11.26
N MET A 5 15.27 7.95 -11.04
CA MET A 5 14.95 8.72 -9.83
C MET A 5 13.88 9.75 -10.18
N LEU A 6 12.71 9.64 -9.54
CA LEU A 6 11.61 10.55 -9.70
C LEU A 6 11.65 11.58 -8.57
N HIS A 7 11.87 12.83 -8.96
CA HIS A 7 11.94 13.95 -8.03
C HIS A 7 10.71 14.84 -8.19
N GLY A 8 9.90 14.97 -7.16
CA GLY A 8 8.67 15.77 -7.20
C GLY A 8 7.95 15.86 -5.86
N HIS A 9 8.34 15.04 -4.89
CA HIS A 9 7.86 15.15 -3.52
C HIS A 9 8.88 15.89 -2.67
N GLU A 10 8.39 16.80 -1.82
CA GLU A 10 9.22 17.57 -0.87
C GLU A 10 9.39 16.85 0.47
N ARG A 11 8.55 15.86 0.74
CA ARG A 11 8.54 15.10 1.99
C ARG A 11 8.49 13.60 1.71
N ALA A 12 8.54 12.83 2.79
CA ALA A 12 8.50 11.37 2.76
C ALA A 12 7.35 10.82 1.91
N ILE A 13 7.66 9.83 1.10
CA ILE A 13 6.68 9.04 0.37
C ILE A 13 5.91 8.17 1.38
N THR A 14 4.60 8.11 1.24
CA THR A 14 3.72 7.27 2.07
C THR A 14 3.30 6.01 1.33
N GLN A 15 2.89 6.12 0.08
CA GLN A 15 2.45 4.98 -0.72
C GLN A 15 2.77 5.17 -2.21
N ILE A 16 3.00 4.03 -2.88
CA ILE A 16 3.20 3.95 -4.32
C ILE A 16 2.26 2.88 -4.86
N LYS A 17 1.59 3.17 -5.98
CA LYS A 17 0.78 2.18 -6.70
C LYS A 17 0.94 2.33 -8.21
N TYR A 18 0.98 1.22 -8.91
CA TYR A 18 0.83 1.18 -10.36
C TYR A 18 -0.66 1.04 -10.72
N ASN A 19 -1.02 1.53 -11.90
CA ASN A 19 -2.27 1.14 -12.50
C ASN A 19 -2.17 -0.30 -13.08
N ARG A 20 -3.27 -0.82 -13.54
CA ARG A 20 -3.35 -2.20 -14.09
C ARG A 20 -2.42 -2.45 -15.26
N GLU A 21 -2.34 -1.50 -16.20
CA GLU A 21 -1.51 -1.61 -17.41
C GLU A 21 -0.02 -1.43 -17.09
N GLY A 22 0.31 -0.78 -15.99
CA GLY A 22 1.68 -0.51 -15.57
C GLY A 22 2.31 0.73 -16.21
N ASP A 23 1.63 1.39 -17.13
CA ASP A 23 2.13 2.60 -17.79
C ASP A 23 2.18 3.81 -16.85
N LEU A 24 1.33 3.83 -15.83
CA LEU A 24 1.26 4.89 -14.84
C LEU A 24 1.68 4.42 -13.44
N LEU A 25 2.45 5.26 -12.78
CA LEU A 25 2.82 5.13 -11.38
C LEU A 25 2.26 6.29 -10.60
N PHE A 26 1.51 5.99 -9.55
CA PHE A 26 0.98 6.97 -8.62
C PHE A 26 1.79 6.97 -7.34
N SER A 27 2.08 8.14 -6.81
CA SER A 27 2.79 8.30 -5.54
C SER A 27 2.12 9.33 -4.65
N SER A 28 2.10 9.07 -3.36
CA SER A 28 1.65 10.00 -2.33
C SER A 28 2.73 10.24 -1.30
N GLY A 29 2.64 11.35 -0.63
CA GLY A 29 3.61 11.76 0.37
C GLY A 29 2.99 12.59 1.49
N LYS A 30 3.84 12.94 2.46
CA LYS A 30 3.49 13.85 3.55
C LYS A 30 3.40 15.32 3.08
N ASP A 31 3.62 15.59 1.80
CA ASP A 31 3.62 16.92 1.15
C ASP A 31 2.28 17.35 0.57
N GLN A 32 1.21 16.60 0.80
CA GLN A 32 -0.18 16.91 0.44
C GLN A 32 -0.56 16.71 -1.04
N CYS A 33 0.39 16.59 -1.96
CA CYS A 33 0.15 16.52 -3.40
C CYS A 33 0.52 15.14 -3.96
N PRO A 34 -0.44 14.22 -4.19
CA PRO A 34 -0.17 13.00 -4.94
C PRO A 34 0.28 13.33 -6.37
N ASN A 35 1.21 12.56 -6.89
CA ASN A 35 1.76 12.71 -8.22
C ASN A 35 1.47 11.50 -9.09
N VAL A 36 1.33 11.72 -10.39
CA VAL A 36 1.27 10.67 -11.41
C VAL A 36 2.46 10.80 -12.36
N TRP A 37 3.07 9.64 -12.65
CA TRP A 37 4.29 9.51 -13.43
C TRP A 37 4.11 8.51 -14.55
N TYR A 38 4.76 8.75 -15.67
CA TYR A 38 4.90 7.74 -16.69
C TYR A 38 5.98 6.75 -16.28
N SER A 39 5.61 5.47 -16.12
CA SER A 39 6.50 4.46 -15.53
C SER A 39 7.73 4.16 -16.37
N LEU A 40 7.61 4.30 -17.69
CA LEU A 40 8.67 3.94 -18.64
C LEU A 40 9.89 4.88 -18.56
N ASN A 41 9.64 6.18 -18.45
CA ASN A 41 10.69 7.21 -18.50
C ASN A 41 10.77 8.07 -17.23
N GLY A 42 9.82 7.92 -16.30
CA GLY A 42 9.76 8.69 -15.06
C GLY A 42 9.29 10.13 -15.24
N GLU A 43 8.69 10.48 -16.36
CA GLU A 43 8.13 11.81 -16.59
C GLU A 43 6.91 12.05 -15.69
N ARG A 44 6.88 13.21 -15.01
CA ARG A 44 5.73 13.59 -14.22
C ARG A 44 4.63 14.11 -15.13
N LEU A 45 3.51 13.41 -15.17
CA LEU A 45 2.36 13.80 -15.99
C LEU A 45 1.48 14.85 -15.30
N GLY A 46 1.37 14.79 -13.97
CA GLY A 46 0.55 15.72 -13.23
C GLY A 46 0.59 15.53 -11.72
N THR A 47 -0.15 16.40 -11.05
CA THR A 47 -0.37 16.41 -9.61
C THR A 47 -1.87 16.49 -9.31
N PHE A 48 -2.28 15.96 -8.16
CA PHE A 48 -3.64 16.06 -7.65
C PHE A 48 -3.65 17.03 -6.47
N ASP A 49 -3.94 18.30 -6.78
CA ASP A 49 -3.87 19.38 -5.81
C ASP A 49 -5.20 19.62 -5.11
N GLY A 50 -5.21 19.66 -3.77
CA GLY A 50 -6.42 19.94 -3.00
C GLY A 50 -6.35 19.51 -1.54
N HIS A 51 -5.56 18.49 -1.18
CA HIS A 51 -5.38 18.10 0.21
C HIS A 51 -4.59 19.16 1.01
N GLN A 52 -4.95 19.30 2.29
CA GLN A 52 -4.28 20.22 3.22
C GLN A 52 -3.54 19.47 4.34
N GLY A 53 -3.42 18.16 4.24
CA GLY A 53 -2.73 17.28 5.17
C GLY A 53 -1.95 16.18 4.45
N ALA A 54 -1.10 15.47 5.18
CA ALA A 54 -0.36 14.35 4.64
C ALA A 54 -1.30 13.32 4.01
N VAL A 55 -1.01 12.87 2.79
CA VAL A 55 -1.76 11.82 2.11
C VAL A 55 -1.20 10.48 2.54
N TRP A 56 -2.04 9.65 3.18
CA TRP A 56 -1.61 8.37 3.74
C TRP A 56 -1.79 7.21 2.78
N SER A 57 -2.86 7.21 2.02
CA SER A 57 -3.20 6.11 1.12
C SER A 57 -3.77 6.62 -0.17
N ILE A 58 -3.47 5.90 -1.24
CA ILE A 58 -3.93 6.16 -2.59
C ILE A 58 -4.39 4.86 -3.24
N ASP A 59 -5.33 4.98 -4.16
CA ASP A 59 -5.72 3.88 -5.03
C ASP A 59 -6.21 4.37 -6.39
N VAL A 60 -6.13 3.51 -7.39
CA VAL A 60 -6.61 3.75 -8.74
C VAL A 60 -7.57 2.63 -9.13
N ASN A 61 -8.68 2.98 -9.77
CA ASN A 61 -9.65 1.98 -10.20
C ASN A 61 -9.10 1.14 -11.37
N TRP A 62 -9.73 -0.01 -11.59
CA TRP A 62 -9.32 -0.99 -12.59
C TRP A 62 -9.17 -0.42 -14.02
N GLU A 63 -10.01 0.53 -14.39
CA GLU A 63 -10.02 1.17 -15.71
C GLU A 63 -9.07 2.37 -15.82
N THR A 64 -8.37 2.74 -14.73
CA THR A 64 -7.50 3.92 -14.66
C THR A 64 -8.22 5.24 -14.98
N THR A 65 -9.53 5.29 -14.77
CA THR A 65 -10.32 6.50 -15.00
C THR A 65 -10.45 7.37 -13.76
N ARG A 66 -10.41 6.73 -12.56
CA ARG A 66 -10.57 7.40 -11.27
C ARG A 66 -9.40 7.08 -10.35
N PHE A 67 -8.92 8.11 -9.68
CA PHE A 67 -7.91 8.03 -8.63
C PHE A 67 -8.53 8.44 -7.30
N MET A 68 -8.13 7.82 -6.21
CA MET A 68 -8.64 8.10 -4.87
C MET A 68 -7.47 8.36 -3.93
N SER A 69 -7.65 9.31 -3.01
CA SER A 69 -6.66 9.64 -1.99
C SER A 69 -7.31 9.90 -0.64
N GLY A 70 -6.71 9.32 0.40
CA GLY A 70 -7.09 9.52 1.79
C GLY A 70 -6.01 10.24 2.58
N ALA A 71 -6.38 11.29 3.31
CA ALA A 71 -5.42 12.16 3.96
C ALA A 71 -5.74 12.52 5.41
N ALA A 72 -4.74 13.12 6.06
CA ALA A 72 -4.82 13.62 7.43
C ALA A 72 -5.80 14.80 7.59
N ASP A 73 -6.17 15.47 6.51
CA ASP A 73 -7.14 16.57 6.49
C ASP A 73 -8.60 16.12 6.68
N GLN A 74 -8.82 14.82 6.95
CA GLN A 74 -10.12 14.19 7.14
C GLN A 74 -10.94 14.05 5.86
N TYR A 75 -10.32 14.20 4.69
CA TYR A 75 -11.01 14.03 3.42
C TYR A 75 -10.54 12.77 2.69
N LEU A 76 -11.53 12.05 2.16
CA LEU A 76 -11.36 11.13 1.05
C LEU A 76 -11.72 11.89 -0.21
N ARG A 77 -10.81 11.97 -1.17
CA ARG A 77 -11.04 12.67 -2.45
C ARG A 77 -10.98 11.69 -3.61
N ILE A 78 -11.84 11.90 -4.58
CA ILE A 78 -11.88 11.16 -5.82
C ILE A 78 -11.60 12.12 -6.96
N TRP A 79 -10.70 11.71 -7.84
CA TRP A 79 -10.16 12.52 -8.91
C TRP A 79 -10.36 11.84 -10.26
N ASP A 80 -10.51 12.62 -11.29
CA ASP A 80 -10.41 12.16 -12.67
C ASP A 80 -8.94 11.98 -13.05
N CYS A 81 -8.52 10.78 -13.41
CA CYS A 81 -7.14 10.49 -13.77
C CYS A 81 -6.66 11.26 -15.00
N ALA A 82 -7.53 11.50 -15.97
CA ALA A 82 -7.15 12.14 -17.22
C ALA A 82 -6.88 13.64 -17.06
N THR A 83 -7.65 14.33 -16.20
CA THR A 83 -7.57 15.78 -16.04
C THR A 83 -6.93 16.23 -14.74
N GLY A 84 -6.78 15.30 -13.75
CA GLY A 84 -6.32 15.64 -12.41
C GLY A 84 -7.31 16.46 -11.58
N LYS A 85 -8.54 16.64 -12.06
CA LYS A 85 -9.56 17.41 -11.36
C LYS A 85 -10.28 16.56 -10.32
N GLU A 86 -10.60 17.20 -9.19
CA GLU A 86 -11.46 16.60 -8.18
C GLU A 86 -12.88 16.41 -8.74
N ILE A 87 -13.37 15.17 -8.68
CA ILE A 87 -14.75 14.82 -9.05
C ILE A 87 -15.65 14.90 -7.82
N GLY A 88 -15.13 14.49 -6.65
CA GLY A 88 -15.90 14.56 -5.42
C GLY A 88 -15.05 14.27 -4.19
N ASN A 89 -15.60 14.61 -3.03
CA ASN A 89 -14.96 14.38 -1.76
C ASN A 89 -15.95 13.96 -0.68
N ILE A 90 -15.44 13.25 0.31
CA ILE A 90 -16.18 12.86 1.51
C ILE A 90 -15.41 13.34 2.72
N LYS A 91 -16.11 14.09 3.57
CA LYS A 91 -15.55 14.50 4.85
C LYS A 91 -15.77 13.39 5.88
N ALA A 92 -14.70 12.84 6.40
CA ALA A 92 -14.72 11.87 7.49
C ALA A 92 -14.66 12.54 8.86
N ASN A 93 -14.92 11.78 9.92
CA ASN A 93 -14.87 12.27 11.30
C ASN A 93 -13.44 12.44 11.83
N SER A 94 -12.47 11.75 11.20
CA SER A 94 -11.04 11.82 11.53
C SER A 94 -10.19 11.57 10.27
N SER A 95 -8.87 11.57 10.43
CA SER A 95 -7.95 11.28 9.32
C SER A 95 -8.30 9.99 8.59
N VAL A 96 -8.30 10.01 7.27
CA VAL A 96 -8.45 8.81 6.44
C VAL A 96 -7.10 8.10 6.36
N ARG A 97 -7.05 6.88 6.90
CA ARG A 97 -5.79 6.11 7.02
C ARG A 97 -5.48 5.25 5.82
N THR A 98 -6.49 4.57 5.29
CA THR A 98 -6.36 3.72 4.11
C THR A 98 -7.61 3.77 3.27
N CYS A 99 -7.47 3.63 1.97
CA CYS A 99 -8.57 3.63 1.01
C CYS A 99 -8.26 2.72 -0.18
N ASN A 100 -9.28 2.00 -0.67
CA ASN A 100 -9.14 1.11 -1.81
C ASN A 100 -10.43 1.05 -2.63
N PHE A 101 -10.31 1.01 -3.95
CA PHE A 101 -11.41 0.69 -4.87
C PHE A 101 -11.70 -0.80 -4.88
N SER A 102 -12.97 -1.17 -5.07
CA SER A 102 -13.34 -2.54 -5.41
C SER A 102 -12.85 -2.91 -6.82
N TYR A 103 -12.76 -4.21 -7.09
CA TYR A 103 -12.40 -4.71 -8.43
C TYR A 103 -13.36 -4.23 -9.51
N SER A 104 -14.65 -4.20 -9.21
CA SER A 104 -15.67 -3.67 -10.13
C SER A 104 -15.56 -2.16 -10.36
N GLY A 105 -14.84 -1.43 -9.50
CA GLY A 105 -14.78 0.04 -9.53
C GLY A 105 -16.09 0.74 -9.10
N ASN A 106 -17.09 -0.03 -8.63
CA ASN A 106 -18.38 0.50 -8.22
C ASN A 106 -18.44 0.94 -6.77
N MET A 107 -17.59 0.35 -5.96
CA MET A 107 -17.50 0.63 -4.52
C MET A 107 -16.09 1.06 -4.14
N ALA A 108 -16.01 1.78 -3.04
CA ALA A 108 -14.74 2.07 -2.39
C ALA A 108 -14.86 1.83 -0.88
N VAL A 109 -13.76 1.40 -0.28
CA VAL A 109 -13.64 1.26 1.16
C VAL A 109 -12.59 2.22 1.67
N TYR A 110 -12.84 2.81 2.83
CA TYR A 110 -11.83 3.59 3.54
C TYR A 110 -11.93 3.40 5.05
N SER A 111 -10.84 3.58 5.74
CA SER A 111 -10.80 3.57 7.20
C SER A 111 -10.37 4.93 7.76
N THR A 112 -10.89 5.22 8.95
CA THR A 112 -10.55 6.42 9.69
C THR A 112 -9.67 6.09 10.91
N ASP A 113 -8.89 7.06 11.36
CA ASP A 113 -8.05 6.93 12.54
C ASP A 113 -8.82 7.20 13.83
N LYS A 114 -8.30 6.71 14.97
CA LYS A 114 -8.82 7.05 16.28
C LYS A 114 -8.25 8.40 16.70
N GLN A 115 -9.05 9.47 16.59
CA GLN A 115 -8.63 10.84 16.92
C GLN A 115 -9.76 11.62 17.57
N LEU A 116 -9.42 12.55 18.48
CA LEU A 116 -10.34 13.55 19.07
C LEU A 116 -11.64 12.95 19.65
N GLY A 117 -11.58 11.72 20.20
CA GLY A 117 -12.75 11.04 20.75
C GLY A 117 -13.57 10.23 19.74
N HIS A 118 -13.25 10.31 18.45
CA HIS A 118 -13.85 9.45 17.43
C HIS A 118 -13.14 8.10 17.39
N GLN A 119 -13.91 7.03 17.24
CA GLN A 119 -13.41 5.68 17.08
C GLN A 119 -12.91 5.47 15.66
N CYS A 120 -12.02 4.49 15.47
CA CYS A 120 -11.67 4.02 14.14
C CYS A 120 -12.86 3.32 13.51
N GLU A 121 -13.17 3.64 12.26
CA GLU A 121 -14.28 3.08 11.52
C GLU A 121 -13.83 2.70 10.10
N MET A 122 -14.40 1.62 9.58
CA MET A 122 -14.32 1.27 8.17
C MET A 122 -15.66 1.61 7.52
N MET A 123 -15.61 2.33 6.43
CA MET A 123 -16.78 2.75 5.67
C MET A 123 -16.70 2.29 4.24
N ILE A 124 -17.83 1.82 3.73
CA ILE A 124 -17.98 1.40 2.34
C ILE A 124 -18.99 2.33 1.68
N ILE A 125 -18.61 2.83 0.52
CA ILE A 125 -19.36 3.81 -0.24
C ILE A 125 -19.58 3.33 -1.68
N ASP A 126 -20.69 3.77 -2.27
CA ASP A 126 -20.93 3.63 -3.71
C ASP A 126 -20.29 4.80 -4.45
N VAL A 127 -19.44 4.48 -5.43
CA VAL A 127 -18.71 5.50 -6.21
C VAL A 127 -19.17 5.57 -7.67
N ARG A 128 -20.32 4.97 -8.00
CA ARG A 128 -20.87 5.01 -9.39
C ARG A 128 -21.31 6.40 -9.79
N ASN A 129 -22.00 7.10 -8.90
CA ASN A 129 -22.59 8.43 -9.13
C ASN A 129 -21.87 9.49 -8.30
N VAL A 130 -20.58 9.65 -8.55
CA VAL A 130 -19.71 10.57 -7.79
C VAL A 130 -20.13 12.03 -7.98
N ASP A 131 -20.58 12.38 -9.18
CA ASP A 131 -20.80 13.77 -9.60
C ASP A 131 -22.01 14.43 -8.91
N GLU A 132 -22.98 13.68 -8.43
CA GLU A 132 -24.25 14.24 -7.91
C GLU A 132 -24.45 14.13 -6.39
N SER A 133 -23.73 13.25 -5.68
CA SER A 133 -24.15 12.89 -4.31
C SER A 133 -23.06 12.60 -3.29
N LEU A 134 -21.77 12.64 -3.62
CA LEU A 134 -20.72 12.18 -2.71
C LEU A 134 -20.66 12.98 -1.38
N GLY A 135 -20.96 14.27 -1.42
CA GLY A 135 -20.99 15.10 -0.21
C GLY A 135 -22.16 14.82 0.72
N SER A 136 -23.19 14.09 0.28
CA SER A 136 -24.42 13.79 1.02
C SER A 136 -24.75 12.30 1.09
N SER A 137 -23.97 11.41 0.46
CA SER A 137 -24.29 9.98 0.48
C SER A 137 -23.86 9.34 1.80
N GLU A 138 -24.83 8.74 2.47
CA GLU A 138 -24.57 7.89 3.62
C GLU A 138 -23.77 6.65 3.16
N PRO A 139 -22.79 6.18 3.96
CA PRO A 139 -22.06 4.97 3.64
C PRO A 139 -23.00 3.77 3.56
N ILE A 140 -22.78 2.88 2.60
CA ILE A 140 -23.54 1.63 2.44
C ILE A 140 -23.41 0.78 3.71
N LEU A 141 -22.18 0.74 4.26
CA LEU A 141 -21.86 -0.02 5.45
C LEU A 141 -20.86 0.75 6.29
N ARG A 142 -21.08 0.73 7.62
CA ARG A 142 -20.20 1.33 8.61
C ARG A 142 -19.87 0.32 9.68
N ILE A 143 -18.61 0.03 9.86
CA ILE A 143 -18.11 -0.94 10.85
C ILE A 143 -17.16 -0.21 11.81
N PRO A 144 -17.57 -0.05 13.10
CA PRO A 144 -16.70 0.56 14.11
C PRO A 144 -15.69 -0.45 14.67
N PHE A 145 -14.48 0.01 14.93
CA PHE A 145 -13.41 -0.76 15.57
C PHE A 145 -13.09 -0.16 16.94
N ASN A 146 -13.38 -0.91 17.99
CA ASN A 146 -13.19 -0.45 19.37
C ASN A 146 -11.78 -0.77 19.89
N GLU A 147 -11.19 -1.88 19.45
CA GLU A 147 -10.00 -2.46 20.06
C GLU A 147 -8.71 -1.99 19.38
N SER A 148 -8.68 -1.93 18.07
CA SER A 148 -7.47 -1.65 17.30
C SER A 148 -7.76 -0.80 16.06
N LYS A 149 -6.79 0.01 15.66
CA LYS A 149 -6.88 0.78 14.42
C LYS A 149 -6.66 -0.12 13.22
N VAL A 150 -7.38 0.19 12.14
CA VAL A 150 -7.13 -0.40 10.81
C VAL A 150 -5.98 0.37 10.15
N THR A 151 -4.93 -0.33 9.82
CA THR A 151 -3.71 0.24 9.21
C THR A 151 -3.62 -0.03 7.71
N SER A 152 -4.23 -1.11 7.26
CA SER A 152 -4.24 -1.52 5.86
C SER A 152 -5.52 -2.27 5.52
N LEU A 153 -5.93 -2.18 4.25
CA LEU A 153 -7.15 -2.78 3.72
C LEU A 153 -6.87 -3.46 2.39
N LEU A 154 -7.56 -4.58 2.14
CA LEU A 154 -7.58 -5.24 0.84
C LEU A 154 -9.01 -5.69 0.51
N TRP A 155 -9.38 -5.59 -0.77
CA TRP A 155 -10.54 -6.26 -1.30
C TRP A 155 -10.22 -7.73 -1.57
N GLY A 156 -11.08 -8.62 -1.13
CA GLY A 156 -11.02 -10.04 -1.45
C GLY A 156 -11.80 -10.38 -2.71
N ALA A 157 -12.07 -11.68 -2.90
CA ALA A 157 -12.74 -12.19 -4.08
C ALA A 157 -14.14 -11.60 -4.27
N LEU A 158 -14.49 -11.32 -5.53
CA LEU A 158 -15.82 -10.92 -5.99
C LEU A 158 -16.42 -9.66 -5.33
N ASP A 159 -15.60 -8.78 -4.78
CA ASP A 159 -16.05 -7.59 -4.05
C ASP A 159 -17.01 -7.91 -2.86
N GLU A 160 -16.96 -9.13 -2.33
CA GLU A 160 -17.83 -9.57 -1.23
C GLU A 160 -17.13 -9.58 0.12
N ILE A 161 -15.80 -9.58 0.11
CA ILE A 161 -14.96 -9.73 1.29
C ILE A 161 -13.98 -8.57 1.38
N ILE A 162 -13.74 -8.09 2.60
CA ILE A 162 -12.65 -7.17 2.91
C ILE A 162 -11.72 -7.82 3.94
N ILE A 163 -10.41 -7.68 3.72
CA ILE A 163 -9.37 -8.10 4.65
C ILE A 163 -8.77 -6.84 5.27
N THR A 164 -8.72 -6.79 6.59
CA THR A 164 -8.18 -5.66 7.36
C THR A 164 -6.95 -6.07 8.15
N GLY A 165 -5.89 -5.28 8.07
CA GLY A 165 -4.72 -5.37 8.93
C GLY A 165 -4.77 -4.31 10.02
N HIS A 166 -4.35 -4.66 11.23
CA HIS A 166 -4.51 -3.85 12.41
C HIS A 166 -3.19 -3.46 13.08
N GLU A 167 -3.25 -2.40 13.90
CA GLU A 167 -2.11 -1.91 14.68
C GLU A 167 -1.62 -2.93 15.73
N ASN A 168 -2.50 -3.77 16.24
CA ASN A 168 -2.15 -4.83 17.20
C ASN A 168 -1.57 -6.10 16.55
N GLY A 169 -1.49 -6.16 15.21
CA GLY A 169 -0.98 -7.32 14.48
C GLY A 169 -2.04 -8.33 14.05
N ASP A 170 -3.31 -8.07 14.34
CA ASP A 170 -4.42 -8.91 13.90
C ASP A 170 -4.74 -8.69 12.42
N ILE A 171 -5.17 -9.75 11.76
CA ILE A 171 -5.76 -9.73 10.44
C ILE A 171 -7.19 -10.22 10.56
N SER A 172 -8.13 -9.49 10.02
CA SER A 172 -9.56 -9.84 10.09
C SER A 172 -10.19 -9.83 8.71
N GLN A 173 -11.11 -10.75 8.49
CA GLN A 173 -11.89 -10.86 7.25
C GLN A 173 -13.37 -10.53 7.54
N TRP A 174 -13.97 -9.74 6.67
CA TRP A 174 -15.30 -9.19 6.84
C TRP A 174 -16.17 -9.49 5.63
N ASP A 175 -17.41 -9.91 5.87
CA ASP A 175 -18.45 -10.07 4.85
C ASP A 175 -19.18 -8.73 4.67
N LEU A 176 -19.20 -8.23 3.44
CA LEU A 176 -19.83 -6.96 3.09
C LEU A 176 -21.35 -6.99 3.09
N ARG A 177 -21.97 -8.14 2.93
CA ARG A 177 -23.43 -8.27 2.87
C ARG A 177 -24.08 -8.00 4.21
N ASN A 178 -23.41 -8.40 5.30
CA ASN A 178 -23.98 -8.32 6.65
C ASN A 178 -23.10 -7.53 7.65
N GLY A 179 -21.91 -7.08 7.23
CA GLY A 179 -20.96 -6.37 8.05
C GLY A 179 -20.35 -7.21 9.17
N LYS A 180 -20.43 -8.54 9.09
CA LYS A 180 -19.94 -9.43 10.14
C LYS A 180 -18.50 -9.85 9.87
N LYS A 181 -17.75 -9.97 10.97
CA LYS A 181 -16.42 -10.58 10.95
C LYS A 181 -16.57 -12.09 10.67
N LEU A 182 -15.95 -12.56 9.60
CA LEU A 182 -15.92 -13.97 9.24
C LEU A 182 -14.82 -14.71 10.00
N MET A 183 -13.61 -14.17 9.93
CA MET A 183 -12.43 -14.77 10.53
C MET A 183 -11.50 -13.69 11.10
N ALA A 184 -10.66 -14.07 12.05
CA ALA A 184 -9.57 -13.25 12.56
C ALA A 184 -8.41 -14.14 12.99
N ILE A 185 -7.19 -13.71 12.71
CA ILE A 185 -5.95 -14.34 13.12
C ILE A 185 -5.02 -13.31 13.76
N SER A 186 -4.24 -13.73 14.75
CA SER A 186 -3.28 -12.90 15.48
C SER A 186 -1.88 -13.48 15.32
N ASP A 187 -1.34 -13.38 14.11
CA ASP A 187 -0.05 -13.99 13.78
C ASP A 187 1.13 -13.03 13.94
N HIS A 188 0.90 -11.72 13.75
CA HIS A 188 1.93 -10.72 13.96
C HIS A 188 1.98 -10.23 15.40
N SER A 189 3.20 -10.04 15.93
CA SER A 189 3.41 -9.47 17.27
C SER A 189 3.53 -7.94 17.27
N GLY A 190 3.51 -7.31 16.11
CA GLY A 190 3.60 -5.87 15.92
C GLY A 190 2.62 -5.36 14.88
N SER A 191 2.50 -4.04 14.79
CA SER A 191 1.61 -3.38 13.82
C SER A 191 1.85 -3.86 12.40
N ILE A 192 0.77 -4.13 11.68
CA ILE A 192 0.80 -4.36 10.23
C ILE A 192 0.85 -2.99 9.56
N ASN A 193 1.88 -2.74 8.76
CA ASN A 193 2.08 -1.46 8.10
C ASN A 193 1.47 -1.42 6.70
N ASP A 194 1.56 -2.53 5.96
CA ASP A 194 1.08 -2.64 4.59
C ASP A 194 0.60 -4.06 4.31
N MET A 195 -0.32 -4.18 3.37
CA MET A 195 -0.77 -5.46 2.81
C MET A 195 -0.95 -5.31 1.30
N GLN A 196 -0.48 -6.28 0.55
CA GLN A 196 -0.63 -6.29 -0.90
C GLN A 196 -1.07 -7.67 -1.38
N MET A 197 -2.04 -7.67 -2.30
CA MET A 197 -2.53 -8.88 -2.96
C MET A 197 -1.55 -9.30 -4.05
N ASN A 198 -1.40 -10.60 -4.29
CA ASN A 198 -0.73 -11.10 -5.48
C ASN A 198 -1.59 -10.84 -6.73
N LYS A 199 -1.00 -11.02 -7.92
CA LYS A 199 -1.66 -10.74 -9.20
C LYS A 199 -2.98 -11.52 -9.39
N ASP A 200 -3.02 -12.75 -8.90
CA ASP A 200 -4.15 -13.66 -9.11
C ASP A 200 -5.23 -13.54 -8.01
N GLY A 201 -4.99 -12.71 -6.98
CA GLY A 201 -5.93 -12.51 -5.88
C GLY A 201 -6.07 -13.69 -4.92
N THR A 202 -5.21 -14.71 -5.04
CA THR A 202 -5.28 -15.93 -4.23
C THR A 202 -4.52 -15.84 -2.91
N MET A 203 -3.50 -14.99 -2.86
CA MET A 203 -2.63 -14.80 -1.71
C MET A 203 -2.37 -13.32 -1.47
N PHE A 204 -2.11 -12.96 -0.24
CA PHE A 204 -1.64 -11.62 0.10
C PHE A 204 -0.45 -11.66 1.04
N ILE A 205 0.40 -10.66 0.92
CA ILE A 205 1.56 -10.48 1.78
C ILE A 205 1.34 -9.31 2.73
N THR A 206 1.79 -9.47 3.97
CA THR A 206 1.72 -8.46 5.01
C THR A 206 3.11 -8.00 5.39
N ALA A 207 3.27 -6.72 5.70
CA ALA A 207 4.49 -6.15 6.23
C ALA A 207 4.27 -5.64 7.65
N SER A 208 5.11 -6.01 8.60
CA SER A 208 4.90 -5.68 10.01
C SER A 208 6.13 -5.09 10.69
N LYS A 209 5.86 -4.30 11.74
CA LYS A 209 6.87 -3.77 12.66
C LYS A 209 7.59 -4.87 13.46
N ASP A 210 7.05 -6.08 13.53
CA ASP A 210 7.68 -7.24 14.16
C ASP A 210 8.89 -7.80 13.42
N LYS A 211 9.35 -7.11 12.37
CA LYS A 211 10.49 -7.46 11.51
C LYS A 211 10.23 -8.66 10.61
N THR A 212 8.97 -8.98 10.37
CA THR A 212 8.57 -10.05 9.46
C THR A 212 7.62 -9.54 8.38
N ALA A 213 7.68 -10.19 7.24
CA ALA A 213 6.60 -10.17 6.27
C ALA A 213 6.04 -11.60 6.18
N LYS A 214 4.74 -11.74 6.11
CA LYS A 214 4.07 -13.05 6.09
C LYS A 214 3.13 -13.15 4.91
N LEU A 215 3.10 -14.33 4.31
CA LEU A 215 2.21 -14.67 3.21
C LEU A 215 1.04 -15.48 3.71
N PHE A 216 -0.15 -15.10 3.30
CA PHE A 216 -1.41 -15.75 3.67
C PHE A 216 -2.24 -16.09 2.44
N ASP A 217 -3.03 -17.13 2.55
CA ASP A 217 -4.12 -17.42 1.62
C ASP A 217 -5.25 -16.40 1.81
N SER A 218 -5.80 -15.86 0.72
CA SER A 218 -6.80 -14.79 0.78
C SER A 218 -8.17 -15.27 1.27
N ASP A 219 -8.54 -16.51 1.01
CA ASP A 219 -9.87 -17.03 1.36
C ASP A 219 -9.92 -17.60 2.79
N SER A 220 -8.91 -18.38 3.17
CA SER A 220 -8.87 -19.08 4.46
C SER A 220 -8.09 -18.36 5.53
N LEU A 221 -7.38 -17.27 5.22
CA LEU A 221 -6.39 -16.61 6.07
C LEU A 221 -5.31 -17.55 6.59
N MET A 222 -5.10 -18.71 5.93
CA MET A 222 -4.09 -19.67 6.35
C MET A 222 -2.70 -19.09 6.14
N PHE A 223 -1.87 -19.19 7.18
CA PHE A 223 -0.46 -18.83 7.10
C PHE A 223 0.29 -19.75 6.13
N LEU A 224 1.04 -19.20 5.20
CA LEU A 224 1.80 -19.94 4.19
C LEU A 224 3.31 -19.83 4.42
N LYS A 225 3.85 -18.60 4.50
CA LYS A 225 5.28 -18.31 4.53
C LYS A 225 5.63 -17.13 5.44
N CYS A 226 6.91 -17.10 5.93
CA CYS A 226 7.41 -16.01 6.77
C CYS A 226 8.81 -15.57 6.35
N TYR A 227 8.94 -14.32 5.96
CA TYR A 227 10.20 -13.69 5.59
C TYR A 227 10.70 -12.85 6.76
N LYS A 228 11.83 -13.24 7.35
CA LYS A 228 12.41 -12.58 8.53
C LYS A 228 13.47 -11.58 8.12
N THR A 229 13.41 -10.41 8.73
CA THR A 229 14.40 -9.34 8.54
C THR A 229 14.97 -8.88 9.87
N GLU A 230 16.08 -8.15 9.82
CA GLU A 230 16.70 -7.58 11.03
C GLU A 230 15.98 -6.33 11.53
N ARG A 231 15.14 -5.70 10.69
CA ARG A 231 14.50 -4.42 10.93
C ARG A 231 13.01 -4.46 10.60
N PRO A 232 12.22 -3.50 11.11
CA PRO A 232 10.81 -3.38 10.74
C PRO A 232 10.60 -3.36 9.23
N VAL A 233 9.56 -4.07 8.78
CA VAL A 233 9.12 -4.08 7.39
C VAL A 233 7.96 -3.10 7.25
N ASN A 234 8.10 -2.13 6.34
CA ASN A 234 7.05 -1.13 6.11
C ASN A 234 6.14 -1.50 4.96
N SER A 235 6.68 -2.16 3.92
CA SER A 235 5.91 -2.59 2.77
C SER A 235 6.51 -3.85 2.16
N ALA A 236 5.67 -4.70 1.58
CA ALA A 236 6.05 -5.95 0.97
C ALA A 236 5.23 -6.19 -0.29
N ALA A 237 5.84 -6.72 -1.34
CA ALA A 237 5.17 -7.04 -2.59
C ALA A 237 5.64 -8.38 -3.16
N VAL A 238 4.72 -9.10 -3.82
CA VAL A 238 4.98 -10.36 -4.52
C VAL A 238 5.16 -10.09 -6.00
N SER A 239 6.16 -10.72 -6.61
CA SER A 239 6.39 -10.59 -8.05
C SER A 239 5.23 -11.23 -8.84
N PRO A 240 4.77 -10.59 -9.94
CA PRO A 240 3.68 -11.12 -10.76
C PRO A 240 4.10 -12.25 -11.71
N ILE A 241 5.41 -12.52 -11.89
CA ILE A 241 5.92 -13.48 -12.87
C ILE A 241 6.89 -14.53 -12.28
N TYR A 242 7.50 -14.25 -11.14
CA TYR A 242 8.44 -15.15 -10.47
C TYR A 242 8.05 -15.38 -9.01
N ASP A 243 8.54 -16.47 -8.45
CA ASP A 243 8.40 -16.78 -7.02
C ASP A 243 9.35 -15.91 -6.17
N HIS A 244 9.25 -14.61 -6.34
CA HIS A 244 10.07 -13.63 -5.64
C HIS A 244 9.21 -12.64 -4.84
N VAL A 245 9.76 -12.21 -3.73
CA VAL A 245 9.15 -11.22 -2.83
C VAL A 245 10.15 -10.09 -2.62
N VAL A 246 9.69 -8.85 -2.67
CA VAL A 246 10.48 -7.68 -2.29
C VAL A 246 9.96 -7.10 -0.98
N LEU A 247 10.85 -6.80 -0.06
CA LEU A 247 10.56 -6.17 1.23
C LEU A 247 11.25 -4.81 1.30
N GLY A 248 10.49 -3.79 1.65
CA GLY A 248 10.98 -2.45 1.95
C GLY A 248 10.79 -2.14 3.44
N GLY A 249 11.76 -1.48 4.05
CA GLY A 249 11.66 -1.12 5.45
C GLY A 249 12.87 -0.35 5.93
N GLY A 250 13.03 -0.31 7.21
CA GLY A 250 14.10 0.40 7.90
C GLY A 250 13.66 0.82 9.29
N GLN A 251 14.58 1.35 10.07
CA GLN A 251 14.30 1.89 11.37
C GLN A 251 13.67 3.28 11.24
N GLU A 252 12.68 3.59 12.05
CA GLU A 252 12.07 4.93 12.06
C GLU A 252 13.11 6.02 12.31
N ALA A 253 12.94 7.18 11.65
CA ALA A 253 13.91 8.29 11.73
C ALA A 253 14.15 8.78 13.19
N MET A 254 13.15 8.64 14.05
CA MET A 254 13.27 8.99 15.48
C MET A 254 14.24 8.06 16.24
N ASP A 255 14.33 6.79 15.84
CA ASP A 255 15.21 5.81 16.47
C ASP A 255 16.65 5.85 15.92
N VAL A 256 16.84 6.47 14.75
CA VAL A 256 18.16 6.61 14.10
C VAL A 256 19.06 7.60 14.86
N THR A 257 18.48 8.54 15.61
CA THR A 257 19.25 9.52 16.41
C THR A 257 19.97 8.91 17.61
N THR A 258 19.57 7.71 18.04
CA THR A 258 20.16 7.00 19.19
C THR A 258 21.17 5.92 18.79
N THR A 259 21.24 5.55 17.51
CA THR A 259 22.18 4.54 16.99
C THR A 259 23.18 5.18 16.04
N SER A 260 24.45 4.79 16.18
CA SER A 260 25.55 5.35 15.37
C SER A 260 25.24 5.26 13.87
N THR A 261 25.51 6.35 13.15
CA THR A 261 25.28 6.58 11.71
C THR A 261 25.86 5.54 10.74
N ARG A 262 26.59 4.54 11.22
CA ARG A 262 27.15 3.44 10.41
C ARG A 262 26.16 2.33 10.04
N THR A 263 24.94 2.35 10.55
CA THR A 263 23.95 1.26 10.40
C THR A 263 22.72 1.60 9.54
N GLY A 264 22.71 2.71 8.82
CA GLY A 264 21.67 3.06 7.87
C GLY A 264 21.68 2.14 6.64
N LYS A 265 21.18 0.93 6.78
CA LYS A 265 20.96 0.01 5.66
C LYS A 265 19.48 0.09 5.28
N PHE A 266 19.17 0.96 4.34
CA PHE A 266 17.83 1.13 3.80
C PHE A 266 17.77 0.43 2.44
N ASP A 267 17.70 -0.90 2.50
CA ASP A 267 17.81 -1.75 1.33
C ASP A 267 16.44 -2.38 1.01
N SER A 268 16.08 -2.43 -0.26
CA SER A 268 15.04 -3.35 -0.72
C SER A 268 15.63 -4.76 -0.72
N ARG A 269 15.00 -5.68 -0.01
CA ARG A 269 15.47 -7.06 0.13
C ARG A 269 14.61 -7.99 -0.70
N PHE A 270 15.25 -8.90 -1.41
CA PHE A 270 14.60 -9.89 -2.27
C PHE A 270 14.72 -11.27 -1.67
N PHE A 271 13.58 -11.92 -1.55
CA PHE A 271 13.45 -13.28 -1.02
C PHE A 271 12.81 -14.20 -2.06
N HIS A 272 13.21 -15.46 -2.02
CA HIS A 272 12.49 -16.48 -2.76
C HIS A 272 11.20 -16.84 -2.03
N LEU A 273 10.07 -16.85 -2.75
CA LEU A 273 8.73 -17.01 -2.18
C LEU A 273 8.57 -18.36 -1.46
N VAL A 274 9.09 -19.43 -2.07
CA VAL A 274 8.92 -20.82 -1.55
C VAL A 274 9.95 -21.15 -0.48
N PHE A 275 11.24 -20.78 -0.69
CA PHE A 275 12.34 -21.17 0.20
C PHE A 275 12.56 -20.21 1.38
N GLU A 276 11.95 -19.02 1.34
CA GLU A 276 12.09 -17.99 2.38
C GLU A 276 13.53 -17.46 2.53
N GLU A 277 14.39 -17.71 1.53
CA GLU A 277 15.80 -17.30 1.54
C GLU A 277 16.01 -15.98 0.84
N GLU A 278 16.83 -15.12 1.46
CA GLU A 278 17.23 -13.84 0.86
C GLU A 278 18.32 -14.08 -0.20
N PHE A 279 18.07 -13.64 -1.45
CA PHE A 279 19.04 -13.79 -2.53
C PHE A 279 19.60 -12.47 -3.06
N GLY A 280 19.02 -11.33 -2.68
CA GLY A 280 19.49 -10.05 -3.20
C GLY A 280 19.09 -8.84 -2.36
N ARG A 281 19.87 -7.77 -2.51
CA ARG A 281 19.61 -6.46 -1.89
C ARG A 281 19.87 -5.34 -2.87
N VAL A 282 18.96 -4.38 -2.93
CA VAL A 282 19.13 -3.16 -3.72
C VAL A 282 19.19 -1.97 -2.79
N LYS A 283 20.34 -1.30 -2.80
CA LYS A 283 20.60 -0.09 -2.02
C LYS A 283 20.26 1.14 -2.83
N GLY A 284 19.94 2.22 -2.14
CA GLY A 284 19.77 3.49 -2.85
C GLY A 284 19.10 4.59 -2.04
N HIS A 285 18.16 4.27 -1.16
CA HIS A 285 17.49 5.27 -0.33
C HIS A 285 18.37 5.76 0.81
N PHE A 286 18.20 7.04 1.16
CA PHE A 286 18.90 7.67 2.30
C PHE A 286 18.07 7.61 3.60
N GLY A 287 16.91 6.99 3.57
CA GLY A 287 16.02 6.79 4.69
C GLY A 287 15.22 5.48 4.56
N PRO A 288 14.38 5.17 5.54
CA PRO A 288 13.49 4.00 5.47
C PRO A 288 12.67 3.99 4.19
N ILE A 289 12.49 2.80 3.63
CA ILE A 289 11.59 2.57 2.51
C ILE A 289 10.19 2.39 3.10
N ASN A 290 9.25 3.23 2.69
CA ASN A 290 7.89 3.21 3.21
C ASN A 290 6.93 2.42 2.32
N SER A 291 7.20 2.37 1.02
CA SER A 291 6.35 1.63 0.08
C SER A 291 7.18 1.01 -1.03
N VAL A 292 6.82 -0.22 -1.41
CA VAL A 292 7.37 -0.93 -2.57
C VAL A 292 6.22 -1.48 -3.40
N ALA A 293 6.40 -1.52 -4.72
CA ALA A 293 5.43 -2.12 -5.63
C ALA A 293 6.15 -2.74 -6.83
N PHE A 294 5.74 -3.95 -7.23
CA PHE A 294 6.16 -4.50 -8.52
C PHE A 294 5.37 -3.86 -9.65
N HIS A 295 6.04 -3.62 -10.74
CA HIS A 295 5.37 -3.31 -11.99
C HIS A 295 4.55 -4.53 -12.46
N PRO A 296 3.34 -4.35 -13.02
CA PRO A 296 2.46 -5.46 -13.40
C PRO A 296 3.05 -6.44 -14.42
N ASP A 297 4.06 -6.03 -15.22
CA ASP A 297 4.79 -6.91 -16.12
C ASP A 297 5.92 -7.71 -15.43
N GLY A 298 6.25 -7.37 -14.18
CA GLY A 298 7.29 -8.02 -13.39
C GLY A 298 8.72 -7.72 -13.82
N ARG A 299 8.96 -6.79 -14.76
CA ARG A 299 10.29 -6.44 -15.24
C ARG A 299 10.98 -5.34 -14.45
N SER A 300 10.24 -4.68 -13.59
CA SER A 300 10.73 -3.63 -12.72
C SER A 300 9.97 -3.61 -11.40
N TYR A 301 10.50 -2.89 -10.43
CA TYR A 301 9.79 -2.55 -9.20
C TYR A 301 10.07 -1.10 -8.82
N SER A 302 9.19 -0.51 -8.06
CA SER A 302 9.37 0.83 -7.53
C SER A 302 9.48 0.82 -6.02
N SER A 303 10.25 1.76 -5.49
CA SER A 303 10.40 1.99 -4.06
C SER A 303 10.28 3.48 -3.74
N GLY A 304 9.60 3.80 -2.66
CA GLY A 304 9.46 5.15 -2.13
C GLY A 304 9.92 5.22 -0.69
N GLY A 305 10.71 6.22 -0.37
CA GLY A 305 11.36 6.34 0.92
C GLY A 305 11.06 7.64 1.66
N GLU A 306 11.58 7.70 2.88
CA GLU A 306 11.54 8.89 3.73
C GLU A 306 12.34 10.05 3.12
N ASP A 307 13.22 9.76 2.17
CA ASP A 307 14.02 10.74 1.43
C ASP A 307 13.22 11.53 0.37
N GLY A 308 11.92 11.25 0.20
CA GLY A 308 11.05 11.93 -0.76
C GLY A 308 11.24 11.51 -2.21
N TYR A 309 12.11 10.55 -2.47
CA TYR A 309 12.32 10.03 -3.82
C TYR A 309 11.50 8.77 -4.07
N VAL A 310 10.93 8.70 -5.27
CA VAL A 310 10.45 7.46 -5.86
C VAL A 310 11.52 6.95 -6.82
N ARG A 311 11.82 5.67 -6.77
CA ARG A 311 12.82 5.02 -7.62
C ARG A 311 12.21 3.86 -8.37
N ILE A 312 12.37 3.84 -9.68
CA ILE A 312 12.01 2.71 -10.52
C ILE A 312 13.28 1.95 -10.87
N HIS A 313 13.33 0.68 -10.52
CA HIS A 313 14.44 -0.21 -10.76
C HIS A 313 14.06 -1.23 -11.81
N ASN A 314 14.65 -1.13 -13.00
CA ASN A 314 14.53 -2.16 -14.04
C ASN A 314 15.47 -3.31 -13.73
N PHE A 315 14.98 -4.54 -13.78
CA PHE A 315 15.79 -5.72 -13.55
C PHE A 315 16.75 -5.97 -14.72
N ASP A 316 17.97 -6.37 -14.38
CA ASP A 316 18.97 -6.79 -15.37
C ASP A 316 18.64 -8.21 -15.89
N PRO A 317 19.15 -8.61 -17.08
CA PRO A 317 18.96 -9.96 -17.60
C PRO A 317 19.34 -11.07 -16.62
N SER A 318 20.37 -10.85 -15.80
CA SER A 318 20.80 -11.79 -14.75
C SER A 318 19.74 -12.10 -13.69
N TYR A 319 18.78 -11.19 -13.47
CA TYR A 319 17.66 -11.45 -12.56
C TYR A 319 16.70 -12.48 -13.14
N PHE A 320 16.51 -12.48 -14.46
CA PHE A 320 15.61 -13.40 -15.17
C PHE A 320 16.23 -14.77 -15.42
N GLU A 321 17.57 -14.84 -15.43
CA GLU A 321 18.35 -16.08 -15.58
C GLU A 321 18.68 -16.74 -14.25
N PHE A 322 18.35 -16.06 -13.14
CA PHE A 322 18.64 -16.55 -11.79
C PHE A 322 17.75 -17.76 -11.46
N ASN A 323 18.40 -18.91 -11.29
CA ASN A 323 17.77 -20.13 -10.80
C ASN A 323 18.34 -20.46 -9.42
N PHE A 324 17.49 -20.86 -8.48
CA PHE A 324 17.93 -21.47 -7.25
C PHE A 324 18.46 -22.86 -7.57
N ASP A 325 19.78 -23.05 -7.51
CA ASP A 325 20.37 -24.39 -7.59
C ASP A 325 20.02 -25.13 -6.30
N PHE A 326 19.21 -26.17 -6.43
CA PHE A 326 18.92 -27.10 -5.35
C PHE A 326 20.20 -27.91 -5.07
N GLN A 327 20.92 -27.57 -4.01
CA GLN A 327 21.96 -28.43 -3.44
C GLN A 327 21.40 -29.26 -2.30
#